data_b4709efb21b734f8482d47f402720afa
#
_entry.id   b4709efb21b734f8482d47f402720afa
#
_cell.length_a   1.000
_cell.length_b   1.000
_cell.length_c   1.000
_cell.angle_alpha   90.00
_cell.angle_beta   90.00
_cell.angle_gamma   90.00
#
_symmetry.space_group_name_H-M   'P 1'
#
loop_
_entity.id
_entity.type
_entity.pdbx_description
1 polymer ?
#
loop_
_entity_poly.entity_id
_entity_poly.type
_entity_poly.pdbx_seq_one_letter_code
_entity_poly.pdbx_strand_id
1 'polypeptide(L)'
;MMMRKELIMFLLKKLHKWLSLLVGLQLFIWLSTGLFFNLMDHQKASGNQFRQSPAIAKVNKNQLVEPQVVLLESKPTVSLKQISLLEKPYYLLTHNKGLYSHQHNSYSLVDAYSGKQVIIDEVMAGEIAQASYKGQDKIISIVKLSPPYDDIPREQNKVWQINYADTVNTSVYIDAGSGRIVKHSNDDKRFADLFFMLHFMDYGTEGSFNNVQIIIFALFTLFFALTGFIWTIELGFNGQYKISLGRNKRKLALFDMNQQPMGEFEVTSKSNLLDGLIEHDIVLPSICGGGGVCGLCKILFDKKTKVTSAEQVHFTDEQLQQGYRLACQHNATEIEQITLVGLTKGKKHSC
;
A
#
# COMPACT_ATOMS: atom_id res chain seq x y z
N MET A 1 8.30 -9.62 -39.56
CA MET A 1 8.14 -8.46 -38.66
C MET A 1 6.78 -8.49 -37.94
N MET A 2 5.68 -8.89 -38.58
CA MET A 2 4.32 -8.98 -38.00
C MET A 2 4.22 -9.98 -36.84
N MET A 3 4.69 -11.22 -36.99
CA MET A 3 4.71 -12.29 -35.97
C MET A 3 5.40 -11.86 -34.65
N ARG A 4 6.48 -11.08 -34.72
CA ARG A 4 7.19 -10.60 -33.53
C ARG A 4 6.38 -9.59 -32.70
N LYS A 5 5.57 -8.75 -33.37
CA LYS A 5 4.71 -7.77 -32.71
C LYS A 5 3.57 -8.46 -31.93
N GLU A 6 2.99 -9.49 -32.50
CA GLU A 6 1.88 -10.25 -31.95
C GLU A 6 2.32 -11.08 -30.72
N LEU A 7 3.48 -11.71 -30.80
CA LEU A 7 4.07 -12.41 -29.66
C LEU A 7 4.33 -11.46 -28.49
N ILE A 8 4.85 -10.26 -28.78
CA ILE A 8 5.08 -9.23 -27.75
C ILE A 8 3.75 -8.83 -27.08
N MET A 9 2.70 -8.58 -27.86
CA MET A 9 1.38 -8.23 -27.32
C MET A 9 0.79 -9.35 -26.47
N PHE A 10 0.91 -10.60 -26.89
CA PHE A 10 0.49 -11.75 -26.10
C PHE A 10 1.23 -11.82 -24.75
N LEU A 11 2.56 -11.66 -24.77
CA LEU A 11 3.37 -11.68 -23.57
C LEU A 11 3.02 -10.51 -22.62
N LEU A 12 2.78 -9.31 -23.17
CA LEU A 12 2.35 -8.13 -22.40
C LEU A 12 1.00 -8.38 -21.72
N LYS A 13 0.01 -8.92 -22.43
CA LYS A 13 -1.30 -9.27 -21.86
C LYS A 13 -1.19 -10.32 -20.75
N LYS A 14 -0.38 -11.35 -20.97
CA LYS A 14 -0.13 -12.41 -19.97
C LYS A 14 0.54 -11.83 -18.72
N LEU A 15 1.55 -10.98 -18.89
CA LEU A 15 2.25 -10.32 -17.80
C LEU A 15 1.35 -9.35 -17.05
N HIS A 16 0.57 -8.54 -17.78
CA HIS A 16 -0.43 -7.65 -17.19
C HIS A 16 -1.42 -8.40 -16.28
N LYS A 17 -1.90 -9.55 -16.71
CA LYS A 17 -2.82 -10.41 -15.92
C LYS A 17 -2.20 -10.83 -14.57
N TRP A 18 -0.92 -11.23 -14.54
CA TRP A 18 -0.28 -11.64 -13.30
C TRP A 18 0.08 -10.43 -12.41
N LEU A 19 0.50 -9.33 -13.02
CA LEU A 19 0.73 -8.08 -12.29
C LEU A 19 -0.56 -7.52 -11.69
N SER A 20 -1.71 -7.71 -12.35
CA SER A 20 -3.00 -7.26 -11.79
C SER A 20 -3.36 -7.94 -10.47
N LEU A 21 -2.96 -9.19 -10.28
CA LEU A 21 -3.17 -9.90 -9.01
C LEU A 21 -2.31 -9.29 -7.89
N LEU A 22 -1.03 -9.06 -8.16
CA LEU A 22 -0.08 -8.51 -7.19
C LEU A 22 -0.43 -7.06 -6.82
N VAL A 23 -0.64 -6.21 -7.84
CA VAL A 23 -0.98 -4.79 -7.64
C VAL A 23 -2.38 -4.65 -7.03
N GLY A 24 -3.33 -5.51 -7.45
CA GLY A 24 -4.69 -5.51 -6.93
C GLY A 24 -4.75 -5.86 -5.43
N LEU A 25 -3.96 -6.83 -4.99
CA LEU A 25 -3.87 -7.18 -3.57
C LEU A 25 -3.35 -5.99 -2.73
N GLN A 26 -2.28 -5.36 -3.18
CA GLN A 26 -1.72 -4.20 -2.48
C GLN A 26 -2.68 -3.00 -2.51
N LEU A 27 -3.38 -2.77 -3.62
CA LEU A 27 -4.41 -1.74 -3.71
C LEU A 27 -5.54 -1.98 -2.70
N PHE A 28 -5.96 -3.22 -2.52
CA PHE A 28 -6.95 -3.59 -1.50
C PHE A 28 -6.45 -3.26 -0.10
N ILE A 29 -5.18 -3.58 0.22
CA ILE A 29 -4.54 -3.21 1.49
C ILE A 29 -4.54 -1.68 1.66
N TRP A 30 -4.15 -0.92 0.64
CA TRP A 30 -4.13 0.54 0.70
C TRP A 30 -5.51 1.17 0.91
N LEU A 31 -6.53 0.66 0.23
CA LEU A 31 -7.91 1.13 0.43
C LEU A 31 -8.41 0.82 1.85
N SER A 32 -8.13 -0.38 2.35
CA SER A 32 -8.55 -0.80 3.70
C SER A 32 -7.83 0.01 4.79
N THR A 33 -6.51 0.18 4.65
CA THR A 33 -5.72 0.98 5.60
C THR A 33 -6.03 2.47 5.49
N GLY A 34 -6.28 2.99 4.28
CA GLY A 34 -6.72 4.36 4.07
C GLY A 34 -8.10 4.64 4.70
N LEU A 35 -9.02 3.69 4.62
CA LEU A 35 -10.31 3.77 5.32
C LEU A 35 -10.11 3.81 6.83
N PHE A 36 -9.24 2.95 7.37
CA PHE A 36 -8.90 2.97 8.80
C PHE A 36 -8.39 4.34 9.24
N PHE A 37 -7.47 4.99 8.50
CA PHE A 37 -6.94 6.31 8.84
C PHE A 37 -8.00 7.40 8.84
N ASN A 38 -9.05 7.28 8.02
CA ASN A 38 -10.16 8.22 8.01
C ASN A 38 -11.14 8.02 9.19
N LEU A 39 -11.21 6.81 9.73
CA LEU A 39 -12.16 6.45 10.80
C LEU A 39 -11.52 6.44 12.20
N MET A 40 -10.19 6.35 12.28
CA MET A 40 -9.49 6.25 13.57
C MET A 40 -9.57 7.55 14.37
N ASP A 41 -9.60 7.44 15.69
CA ASP A 41 -9.39 8.55 16.61
C ASP A 41 -7.90 8.95 16.61
N HIS A 42 -7.60 10.14 16.11
CA HIS A 42 -6.22 10.64 16.01
C HIS A 42 -5.50 10.80 17.35
N GLN A 43 -6.21 11.11 18.43
CA GLN A 43 -5.62 11.22 19.78
C GLN A 43 -5.15 9.85 20.28
N LYS A 44 -5.99 8.83 20.10
CA LYS A 44 -5.64 7.44 20.43
C LYS A 44 -4.52 6.93 19.56
N ALA A 45 -4.67 7.03 18.23
CA ALA A 45 -3.70 6.53 17.26
C ALA A 45 -2.32 7.20 17.37
N SER A 46 -2.23 8.43 17.89
CA SER A 46 -0.95 9.10 18.15
C SER A 46 -0.30 8.73 19.48
N GLY A 47 -0.97 7.97 20.35
CA GLY A 47 -0.53 7.64 21.71
C GLY A 47 -0.63 8.81 22.69
N ASN A 48 -1.30 9.91 22.31
CA ASN A 48 -1.36 11.13 23.11
C ASN A 48 -2.60 11.20 24.03
N GLN A 49 -3.38 10.13 24.14
CA GLN A 49 -4.60 10.09 24.96
C GLN A 49 -4.37 10.52 26.41
N PHE A 50 -3.26 10.07 27.02
CA PHE A 50 -2.86 10.41 28.38
C PHE A 50 -1.71 11.39 28.44
N ARG A 51 -1.41 12.11 27.37
CA ARG A 51 -0.36 13.10 27.36
C ARG A 51 -0.86 14.46 27.85
N GLN A 52 -0.07 15.10 28.70
CA GLN A 52 -0.23 16.50 29.10
C GLN A 52 1.08 17.27 28.93
N SER A 53 0.97 18.59 28.83
CA SER A 53 2.16 19.44 28.81
C SER A 53 2.66 19.64 30.25
N PRO A 54 3.96 19.36 30.54
CA PRO A 54 4.52 19.65 31.84
C PRO A 54 4.44 21.14 32.17
N ALA A 55 4.35 21.45 33.44
CA ALA A 55 4.38 22.83 33.92
C ALA A 55 5.75 23.51 33.62
N ILE A 56 5.69 24.80 33.31
CA ILE A 56 6.87 25.60 32.96
C ILE A 56 7.42 26.26 34.18
N ALA A 57 8.74 26.23 34.36
CA ALA A 57 9.45 26.89 35.48
C ALA A 57 9.21 28.40 35.49
N LYS A 58 8.91 28.93 36.66
CA LYS A 58 9.03 30.37 36.92
C LYS A 58 10.49 30.70 37.26
N VAL A 59 11.21 31.25 36.29
CA VAL A 59 12.66 31.48 36.42
C VAL A 59 12.95 32.78 37.13
N ASN A 60 13.73 32.72 38.20
CA ASN A 60 14.31 33.91 38.82
C ASN A 60 15.64 34.25 38.10
N LYS A 61 15.61 35.29 37.26
CA LYS A 61 16.74 35.68 36.40
C LYS A 61 17.98 36.08 37.20
N ASN A 62 17.79 36.61 38.40
CA ASN A 62 18.91 37.11 39.25
C ASN A 62 19.68 35.98 39.93
N GLN A 63 19.18 34.75 39.90
CA GLN A 63 19.82 33.59 40.52
C GLN A 63 20.44 32.63 39.49
N LEU A 64 20.30 32.94 38.23
CA LEU A 64 20.88 32.08 37.16
C LEU A 64 22.42 32.26 37.16
N VAL A 65 23.12 31.13 37.07
CA VAL A 65 24.54 31.12 36.72
C VAL A 65 24.70 31.63 35.30
N GLU A 66 25.68 32.48 35.08
CA GLU A 66 25.93 33.02 33.75
C GLU A 66 26.28 31.87 32.75
N PRO A 67 25.65 31.82 31.58
CA PRO A 67 25.92 30.78 30.58
C PRO A 67 27.39 30.64 30.20
N GLN A 68 28.14 31.75 30.23
CA GLN A 68 29.58 31.76 29.94
C GLN A 68 30.38 30.93 30.91
N VAL A 69 30.05 31.00 32.21
CA VAL A 69 30.71 30.20 33.27
C VAL A 69 30.47 28.71 33.03
N VAL A 70 29.23 28.34 32.72
CA VAL A 70 28.87 26.94 32.41
C VAL A 70 29.62 26.41 31.19
N LEU A 71 29.79 27.25 30.16
CA LEU A 71 30.51 26.86 28.93
C LEU A 71 32.02 26.66 29.18
N LEU A 72 32.64 27.47 30.06
CA LEU A 72 34.05 27.36 30.39
C LEU A 72 34.39 26.05 31.16
N GLU A 73 33.44 25.54 31.93
CA GLU A 73 33.59 24.31 32.72
C GLU A 73 33.12 23.05 31.95
N SER A 74 32.53 23.23 30.80
CA SER A 74 31.95 22.13 30.01
C SER A 74 32.90 21.64 28.92
N LYS A 75 32.60 20.43 28.40
CA LYS A 75 33.22 19.93 27.16
C LYS A 75 32.88 20.86 25.98
N PRO A 76 33.64 20.83 24.89
CA PRO A 76 33.32 21.60 23.67
C PRO A 76 31.83 21.50 23.33
N THR A 77 31.17 22.64 23.20
CA THR A 77 29.71 22.75 23.10
C THR A 77 29.31 23.47 21.82
N VAL A 78 28.44 22.87 21.03
CA VAL A 78 27.92 23.44 19.79
C VAL A 78 26.75 24.39 20.05
N SER A 79 25.95 24.09 21.08
CA SER A 79 24.83 24.96 21.47
C SER A 79 24.49 24.81 22.96
N LEU A 80 24.07 25.93 23.57
CA LEU A 80 23.50 25.97 24.90
C LEU A 80 22.07 26.50 24.80
N LYS A 81 21.12 25.81 25.44
CA LYS A 81 19.72 26.22 25.53
C LYS A 81 19.26 26.18 26.98
N GLN A 82 18.52 27.19 27.42
CA GLN A 82 17.79 27.10 28.67
C GLN A 82 16.48 26.31 28.43
N ILE A 83 16.24 25.31 29.25
CA ILE A 83 15.03 24.45 29.22
C ILE A 83 14.41 24.39 30.60
N SER A 84 13.15 23.96 30.68
CA SER A 84 12.45 23.71 31.93
C SER A 84 12.18 22.22 32.06
N LEU A 85 12.63 21.61 33.16
CA LEU A 85 12.27 20.24 33.53
C LEU A 85 11.83 20.27 35.02
N LEU A 86 10.70 19.60 35.32
CA LEU A 86 10.17 19.48 36.68
C LEU A 86 10.08 20.84 37.39
N GLU A 87 9.59 21.86 36.66
CA GLU A 87 9.45 23.24 37.15
C GLU A 87 10.75 23.91 37.58
N LYS A 88 11.92 23.40 37.16
CA LYS A 88 13.24 23.98 37.40
C LYS A 88 13.91 24.35 36.05
N PRO A 89 14.70 25.45 36.04
CA PRO A 89 15.47 25.82 34.87
C PRO A 89 16.77 25.00 34.79
N TYR A 90 17.09 24.55 33.60
CA TYR A 90 18.33 23.86 33.27
C TYR A 90 18.96 24.45 32.02
N TYR A 91 20.27 24.35 31.90
CA TYR A 91 21.01 24.56 30.66
C TYR A 91 21.26 23.21 30.02
N LEU A 92 20.70 23.02 28.80
CA LEU A 92 20.99 21.88 27.96
C LEU A 92 22.12 22.22 26.98
N LEU A 93 23.26 21.59 27.18
CA LEU A 93 24.43 21.69 26.31
C LEU A 93 24.40 20.59 25.30
N THR A 94 24.59 20.95 24.05
CA THR A 94 24.74 19.99 22.94
C THR A 94 26.21 19.97 22.57
N HIS A 95 26.88 18.82 22.73
CA HIS A 95 28.30 18.66 22.42
C HIS A 95 28.50 18.13 20.98
N ASN A 96 27.62 17.23 20.55
CA ASN A 96 27.58 16.76 19.20
C ASN A 96 26.10 16.68 18.75
N LYS A 97 25.82 17.19 17.58
CA LYS A 97 24.52 17.09 16.94
C LYS A 97 24.69 16.40 15.60
N GLY A 98 24.12 15.22 15.46
CA GLY A 98 24.08 14.51 14.21
C GLY A 98 23.38 15.32 13.12
N LEU A 99 23.92 15.28 11.91
CA LEU A 99 23.31 15.91 10.72
C LEU A 99 22.06 15.17 10.28
N TYR A 100 21.99 13.87 10.56
CA TYR A 100 20.89 13.00 10.14
C TYR A 100 20.22 12.33 11.34
N SER A 101 18.97 11.93 11.17
CA SER A 101 18.16 11.28 12.23
C SER A 101 18.73 9.96 12.77
N HIS A 102 19.59 9.30 12.00
CA HIS A 102 20.25 8.06 12.40
C HIS A 102 21.59 8.28 13.13
N GLN A 103 21.92 9.51 13.48
CA GLN A 103 23.15 9.84 14.21
C GLN A 103 22.85 10.13 15.67
N HIS A 104 23.76 9.68 16.53
CA HIS A 104 23.70 9.91 17.96
C HIS A 104 23.97 11.38 18.31
N ASN A 105 23.18 11.92 19.24
CA ASN A 105 23.41 13.26 19.81
C ASN A 105 24.04 13.13 21.21
N SER A 106 24.94 14.02 21.54
CA SER A 106 25.58 14.07 22.87
C SER A 106 25.16 15.31 23.60
N TYR A 107 24.62 15.12 24.82
CA TYR A 107 24.10 16.19 25.67
C TYR A 107 24.70 16.16 27.05
N SER A 108 24.75 17.34 27.72
CA SER A 108 24.88 17.48 29.16
C SER A 108 23.78 18.40 29.67
N LEU A 109 23.21 18.03 30.81
CA LEU A 109 22.23 18.82 31.52
C LEU A 109 22.90 19.48 32.73
N VAL A 110 22.72 20.78 32.91
CA VAL A 110 23.29 21.56 33.99
C VAL A 110 22.19 22.32 34.71
N ASP A 111 22.10 22.22 36.00
CA ASP A 111 21.17 23.01 36.81
C ASP A 111 21.53 24.50 36.69
N ALA A 112 20.55 25.31 36.27
CA ALA A 112 20.79 26.70 35.92
C ALA A 112 21.02 27.62 37.13
N TYR A 113 20.68 27.17 38.34
CA TYR A 113 20.93 27.92 39.56
C TYR A 113 22.25 27.57 40.22
N SER A 114 22.64 26.28 40.21
CA SER A 114 23.87 25.83 40.88
C SER A 114 25.08 25.73 39.96
N GLY A 115 24.87 25.68 38.62
CA GLY A 115 25.92 25.42 37.61
C GLY A 115 26.41 23.97 37.61
N LYS A 116 25.84 23.08 38.41
CA LYS A 116 26.29 21.68 38.50
C LYS A 116 25.65 20.80 37.43
N GLN A 117 26.45 19.87 36.92
CA GLN A 117 25.94 18.86 35.98
C GLN A 117 24.95 17.94 36.68
N VAL A 118 23.85 17.64 35.99
CA VAL A 118 22.79 16.75 36.43
C VAL A 118 22.73 15.54 35.51
N ILE A 119 22.62 14.36 36.08
CA ILE A 119 22.43 13.12 35.37
C ILE A 119 20.96 12.71 35.51
N ILE A 120 20.32 12.40 34.40
CA ILE A 120 18.96 11.89 34.42
C ILE A 120 19.04 10.40 34.82
N ASP A 121 18.77 10.15 36.06
CA ASP A 121 18.65 8.81 36.64
C ASP A 121 17.24 8.26 36.55
N GLU A 122 17.01 7.09 37.10
CA GLU A 122 15.71 6.39 37.10
C GLU A 122 14.61 7.23 37.78
N VAL A 123 14.95 7.86 38.94
CA VAL A 123 14.00 8.66 39.72
C VAL A 123 13.55 9.88 38.90
N MET A 124 14.52 10.66 38.43
CA MET A 124 14.25 11.86 37.65
C MET A 124 13.50 11.53 36.34
N ALA A 125 13.84 10.42 35.69
CA ALA A 125 13.10 9.96 34.48
C ALA A 125 11.63 9.62 34.81
N GLY A 126 11.38 8.96 35.94
CA GLY A 126 10.04 8.68 36.45
C GLY A 126 9.23 9.95 36.71
N GLU A 127 9.86 10.95 37.37
CA GLU A 127 9.23 12.24 37.65
C GLU A 127 8.90 13.02 36.36
N ILE A 128 9.80 13.03 35.37
CA ILE A 128 9.56 13.66 34.06
C ILE A 128 8.41 12.97 33.34
N ALA A 129 8.36 11.63 33.35
CA ALA A 129 7.27 10.87 32.78
C ALA A 129 5.93 11.21 33.45
N GLN A 130 5.91 11.20 34.79
CA GLN A 130 4.71 11.50 35.57
C GLN A 130 4.20 12.93 35.33
N ALA A 131 5.08 13.90 35.18
CA ALA A 131 4.71 15.28 34.86
C ALA A 131 4.06 15.41 33.46
N SER A 132 4.33 14.47 32.55
CA SER A 132 3.77 14.44 31.21
C SER A 132 2.56 13.49 31.04
N TYR A 133 2.27 12.70 32.08
CA TYR A 133 1.20 11.71 32.08
C TYR A 133 -0.03 12.24 32.81
N LYS A 134 -1.17 12.27 32.13
CA LYS A 134 -2.44 12.79 32.68
C LYS A 134 -3.23 11.74 33.47
N GLY A 135 -2.93 10.45 33.30
CA GLY A 135 -3.59 9.37 34.02
C GLY A 135 -3.24 9.36 35.51
N GLN A 136 -3.94 8.54 36.28
CA GLN A 136 -3.70 8.33 37.72
C GLN A 136 -3.06 6.97 38.00
N ASP A 137 -2.72 6.22 36.96
CA ASP A 137 -2.20 4.88 37.07
C ASP A 137 -0.73 4.89 37.54
N LYS A 138 -0.34 3.79 38.18
CA LYS A 138 1.02 3.68 38.76
C LYS A 138 2.04 3.27 37.69
N ILE A 139 3.26 3.73 37.89
CA ILE A 139 4.42 3.24 37.15
C ILE A 139 4.68 1.79 37.60
N ILE A 140 4.79 0.87 36.65
CA ILE A 140 5.10 -0.54 36.91
C ILE A 140 6.56 -0.90 36.62
N SER A 141 7.22 -0.17 35.73
CA SER A 141 8.65 -0.36 35.46
C SER A 141 9.29 0.89 34.86
N ILE A 142 10.57 1.09 35.18
CA ILE A 142 11.45 2.08 34.56
C ILE A 142 12.70 1.36 34.10
N VAL A 143 12.96 1.39 32.78
CA VAL A 143 14.07 0.65 32.18
C VAL A 143 14.87 1.55 31.26
N LYS A 144 16.21 1.50 31.39
CA LYS A 144 17.10 2.20 30.47
C LYS A 144 17.41 1.33 29.26
N LEU A 145 17.07 1.81 28.08
CA LEU A 145 17.20 1.08 26.82
C LEU A 145 18.25 1.73 25.89
N SER A 146 18.75 0.93 24.99
CA SER A 146 19.62 1.35 23.87
C SER A 146 19.00 0.96 22.53
N PRO A 147 19.27 1.70 21.44
CA PRO A 147 18.73 1.37 20.13
C PRO A 147 19.14 -0.05 19.67
N PRO A 148 18.35 -0.72 18.80
CA PRO A 148 17.13 -0.22 18.16
C PRO A 148 15.88 -0.32 19.05
N TYR A 149 14.82 0.44 18.71
CA TYR A 149 13.56 0.48 19.45
C TYR A 149 12.37 0.25 18.54
N ASP A 150 11.38 -0.50 18.99
CA ASP A 150 10.16 -0.78 18.21
C ASP A 150 9.25 0.44 18.11
N ASP A 151 8.94 1.09 19.26
CA ASP A 151 8.01 2.22 19.31
C ASP A 151 8.58 3.54 18.78
N ILE A 152 9.91 3.68 18.73
CA ILE A 152 10.65 4.89 18.36
C ILE A 152 11.86 4.57 17.45
N PRO A 153 11.65 3.95 16.28
CA PRO A 153 12.73 3.36 15.45
C PRO A 153 13.78 4.39 14.99
N ARG A 154 13.42 5.69 14.93
CA ARG A 154 14.34 6.75 14.52
C ARG A 154 15.21 7.30 15.66
N GLU A 155 14.92 6.95 16.92
CA GLU A 155 15.72 7.44 18.04
C GLU A 155 17.03 6.64 18.16
N GLN A 156 18.14 7.35 18.25
CA GLN A 156 19.49 6.77 18.32
C GLN A 156 20.16 6.97 19.67
N ASN A 157 19.61 7.84 20.50
CA ASN A 157 20.11 8.06 21.85
C ASN A 157 19.55 7.00 22.80
N LYS A 158 20.27 6.74 23.89
CA LYS A 158 19.74 5.95 25.01
C LYS A 158 18.52 6.64 25.60
N VAL A 159 17.49 5.86 25.91
CA VAL A 159 16.25 6.35 26.50
C VAL A 159 15.90 5.62 27.78
N TRP A 160 15.16 6.29 28.65
CA TRP A 160 14.38 5.66 29.69
C TRP A 160 13.00 5.34 29.16
N GLN A 161 12.53 4.11 29.33
CA GLN A 161 11.16 3.68 29.07
C GLN A 161 10.45 3.53 30.42
N ILE A 162 9.39 4.28 30.60
CA ILE A 162 8.55 4.28 31.80
C ILE A 162 7.19 3.69 31.41
N ASN A 163 6.82 2.55 32.00
CA ASN A 163 5.59 1.85 31.71
C ASN A 163 4.56 2.04 32.81
N TYR A 164 3.31 2.30 32.43
CA TYR A 164 2.17 2.53 33.31
C TYR A 164 1.21 1.34 33.32
N ALA A 165 0.52 1.14 34.44
CA ALA A 165 -0.48 0.08 34.62
C ALA A 165 -1.89 0.51 34.14
N ASP A 166 -1.95 1.32 33.11
CA ASP A 166 -3.22 1.75 32.55
C ASP A 166 -3.81 0.73 31.55
N THR A 167 -5.05 0.94 31.14
CA THR A 167 -5.81 0.01 30.27
C THR A 167 -5.28 -0.13 28.87
N VAL A 168 -4.37 0.72 28.44
CA VAL A 168 -3.78 0.74 27.08
C VAL A 168 -2.27 0.58 27.10
N ASN A 169 -1.68 0.15 28.21
CA ASN A 169 -0.25 -0.14 28.37
C ASN A 169 0.64 1.04 27.90
N THR A 170 0.41 2.22 28.47
CA THR A 170 1.15 3.42 28.09
C THR A 170 2.62 3.30 28.50
N SER A 171 3.50 3.60 27.54
CA SER A 171 4.94 3.74 27.72
C SER A 171 5.37 5.16 27.36
N VAL A 172 6.14 5.81 28.26
CA VAL A 172 6.74 7.12 28.01
C VAL A 172 8.23 6.95 27.81
N TYR A 173 8.74 7.48 26.69
CA TYR A 173 10.17 7.43 26.35
C TYR A 173 10.83 8.77 26.58
N ILE A 174 11.90 8.77 27.36
CA ILE A 174 12.66 9.98 27.74
C ILE A 174 14.11 9.81 27.32
N ASP A 175 14.66 10.77 26.58
CA ASP A 175 16.08 10.80 26.22
C ASP A 175 16.94 10.92 27.50
N ALA A 176 17.84 9.96 27.69
CA ALA A 176 18.63 9.84 28.92
C ALA A 176 19.70 10.93 29.08
N GLY A 177 20.01 11.67 28.02
CA GLY A 177 20.99 12.78 28.07
C GLY A 177 20.35 14.15 28.23
N SER A 178 19.18 14.36 27.65
CA SER A 178 18.54 15.68 27.60
C SER A 178 17.27 15.80 28.44
N GLY A 179 16.67 14.70 28.90
CA GLY A 179 15.38 14.71 29.58
C GLY A 179 14.20 15.01 28.65
N ARG A 180 14.42 15.07 27.35
CA ARG A 180 13.37 15.30 26.35
C ARG A 180 12.42 14.12 26.33
N ILE A 181 11.13 14.40 26.43
CA ILE A 181 10.10 13.40 26.16
C ILE A 181 10.12 13.11 24.65
N VAL A 182 10.59 11.91 24.30
CA VAL A 182 10.70 11.46 22.92
C VAL A 182 9.31 11.12 22.37
N LYS A 183 8.57 10.29 23.14
CA LYS A 183 7.27 9.78 22.68
C LYS A 183 6.45 9.27 23.86
N HIS A 184 5.13 9.39 23.74
CA HIS A 184 4.16 8.54 24.41
C HIS A 184 3.72 7.46 23.42
N SER A 185 3.70 6.20 23.83
CA SER A 185 3.22 5.07 23.05
C SER A 185 2.25 4.25 23.88
N ASN A 186 1.27 3.63 23.24
CA ASN A 186 0.29 2.75 23.88
C ASN A 186 -0.21 1.74 22.85
N ASP A 187 -1.10 0.83 23.26
CA ASP A 187 -1.60 -0.22 22.38
C ASP A 187 -2.40 0.33 21.18
N ASP A 188 -3.16 1.40 21.37
CA ASP A 188 -3.87 2.08 20.27
C ASP A 188 -2.90 2.60 19.22
N LYS A 189 -1.78 3.21 19.66
CA LYS A 189 -0.74 3.67 18.76
C LYS A 189 -0.02 2.52 18.07
N ARG A 190 0.36 1.47 18.79
CA ARG A 190 1.01 0.28 18.21
C ARG A 190 0.12 -0.38 17.16
N PHE A 191 -1.19 -0.41 17.43
CA PHE A 191 -2.18 -0.89 16.45
C PHE A 191 -2.23 0.01 15.21
N ALA A 192 -2.26 1.34 15.39
CA ALA A 192 -2.22 2.28 14.27
C ALA A 192 -0.90 2.17 13.47
N ASP A 193 0.23 1.98 14.14
CA ASP A 193 1.54 1.82 13.50
C ASP A 193 1.58 0.56 12.60
N LEU A 194 0.86 -0.52 12.94
CA LEU A 194 0.69 -1.67 12.05
C LEU A 194 0.03 -1.27 10.72
N PHE A 195 -1.02 -0.43 10.76
CA PHE A 195 -1.66 0.06 9.54
C PHE A 195 -0.74 1.00 8.76
N PHE A 196 0.05 1.83 9.43
CA PHE A 196 1.08 2.64 8.78
C PHE A 196 2.13 1.76 8.08
N MET A 197 2.64 0.72 8.73
CA MET A 197 3.57 -0.24 8.15
C MET A 197 2.99 -0.89 6.88
N LEU A 198 1.75 -1.38 6.94
CA LEU A 198 1.08 -1.99 5.79
C LEU A 198 0.82 -1.00 4.66
N HIS A 199 0.41 0.24 4.99
CA HIS A 199 0.11 1.28 4.01
C HIS A 199 1.35 1.76 3.27
N PHE A 200 2.44 1.99 3.99
CA PHE A 200 3.70 2.48 3.42
C PHE A 200 4.68 1.37 3.07
N MET A 201 4.26 0.10 3.21
CA MET A 201 5.12 -1.06 2.94
C MET A 201 6.46 -1.00 3.70
N ASP A 202 6.46 -0.41 4.91
CA ASP A 202 7.65 -0.25 5.74
C ASP A 202 7.92 -1.49 6.60
N TYR A 203 8.09 -2.63 5.94
CA TYR A 203 8.34 -3.93 6.59
C TYR A 203 9.73 -4.02 7.22
N GLY A 204 10.64 -3.11 6.87
CA GLY A 204 11.97 -2.99 7.47
C GLY A 204 11.99 -2.15 8.74
N THR A 205 10.86 -1.58 9.17
CA THR A 205 10.74 -0.70 10.35
C THR A 205 11.71 0.50 10.34
N GLU A 206 12.02 1.00 9.13
CA GLU A 206 12.91 2.16 8.97
C GLU A 206 12.25 3.48 9.40
N GLY A 207 10.91 3.46 9.60
CA GLY A 207 10.11 4.64 9.88
C GLY A 207 10.17 5.68 8.75
N SER A 208 10.43 5.24 7.52
CA SER A 208 10.61 6.09 6.35
C SER A 208 9.54 5.82 5.30
N PHE A 209 9.02 6.89 4.68
CA PHE A 209 8.13 6.78 3.51
C PHE A 209 8.89 6.43 2.22
N ASN A 210 10.22 6.52 2.20
CA ASN A 210 11.08 6.24 1.06
C ASN A 210 11.91 4.98 1.33
N ASN A 211 11.25 3.84 1.50
CA ASN A 211 11.91 2.55 1.64
C ASN A 211 12.07 1.86 0.28
N VAL A 212 12.98 0.90 0.20
CA VAL A 212 13.29 0.17 -1.04
C VAL A 212 12.06 -0.61 -1.55
N GLN A 213 11.24 -1.14 -0.64
CA GLN A 213 10.06 -1.93 -0.97
C GLN A 213 9.05 -1.10 -1.77
N ILE A 214 8.75 0.12 -1.33
CA ILE A 214 7.80 1.00 -2.04
C ILE A 214 8.34 1.43 -3.40
N ILE A 215 9.66 1.66 -3.53
CA ILE A 215 10.29 2.00 -4.82
C ILE A 215 10.15 0.84 -5.81
N ILE A 216 10.45 -0.37 -5.39
CA ILE A 216 10.31 -1.57 -6.22
C ILE A 216 8.83 -1.75 -6.63
N PHE A 217 7.92 -1.62 -5.68
CA PHE A 217 6.49 -1.75 -5.95
C PHE A 217 5.97 -0.65 -6.89
N ALA A 218 6.44 0.59 -6.75
CA ALA A 218 6.11 1.68 -7.66
C ALA A 218 6.55 1.39 -9.10
N LEU A 219 7.72 0.77 -9.30
CA LEU A 219 8.18 0.33 -10.63
C LEU A 219 7.28 -0.76 -11.21
N PHE A 220 6.86 -1.75 -10.41
CA PHE A 220 5.90 -2.76 -10.85
C PHE A 220 4.55 -2.15 -11.22
N THR A 221 4.06 -1.21 -10.41
CA THR A 221 2.79 -0.51 -10.67
C THR A 221 2.86 0.36 -11.92
N LEU A 222 3.97 1.07 -12.14
CA LEU A 222 4.20 1.83 -13.36
C LEU A 222 4.19 0.92 -14.59
N PHE A 223 4.92 -0.20 -14.53
CA PHE A 223 4.94 -1.16 -15.61
C PHE A 223 3.55 -1.79 -15.87
N PHE A 224 2.81 -2.10 -14.81
CA PHE A 224 1.42 -2.55 -14.90
C PHE A 224 0.53 -1.52 -15.60
N ALA A 225 0.62 -0.25 -15.20
CA ALA A 225 -0.14 0.85 -15.82
C ALA A 225 0.20 1.01 -17.31
N LEU A 226 1.48 0.97 -17.68
CA LEU A 226 1.93 1.07 -19.07
C LEU A 226 1.41 -0.11 -19.92
N THR A 227 1.49 -1.34 -19.42
CA THR A 227 0.98 -2.51 -20.15
C THR A 227 -0.53 -2.46 -20.33
N GLY A 228 -1.28 -2.02 -19.32
CA GLY A 228 -2.71 -1.79 -19.40
C GLY A 228 -3.08 -0.70 -20.38
N PHE A 229 -2.35 0.41 -20.39
CA PHE A 229 -2.56 1.51 -21.33
C PHE A 229 -2.33 1.08 -22.79
N ILE A 230 -1.23 0.36 -23.06
CA ILE A 230 -0.94 -0.19 -24.39
C ILE A 230 -2.07 -1.11 -24.84
N TRP A 231 -2.55 -1.99 -23.96
CA TRP A 231 -3.65 -2.89 -24.26
C TRP A 231 -4.96 -2.13 -24.50
N THR A 232 -5.26 -1.12 -23.71
CA THR A 232 -6.44 -0.25 -23.90
C THR A 232 -6.42 0.44 -25.27
N ILE A 233 -5.26 0.95 -25.70
CA ILE A 233 -5.07 1.55 -27.03
C ILE A 233 -5.32 0.49 -28.12
N GLU A 234 -4.79 -0.71 -27.98
CA GLU A 234 -5.02 -1.81 -28.94
C GLU A 234 -6.51 -2.12 -29.08
N LEU A 235 -7.23 -2.24 -27.97
CA LEU A 235 -8.68 -2.46 -27.96
C LEU A 235 -9.43 -1.31 -28.66
N GLY A 236 -8.99 -0.07 -28.45
CA GLY A 236 -9.53 1.11 -29.14
C GLY A 236 -9.35 1.03 -30.65
N PHE A 237 -8.15 0.73 -31.13
CA PHE A 237 -7.89 0.57 -32.56
C PHE A 237 -8.61 -0.61 -33.20
N ASN A 238 -8.84 -1.68 -32.43
CA ASN A 238 -9.62 -2.83 -32.88
C ASN A 238 -11.15 -2.58 -32.80
N GLY A 239 -11.56 -1.38 -32.39
CA GLY A 239 -12.98 -0.97 -32.37
C GLY A 239 -13.81 -1.63 -31.26
N GLN A 240 -13.20 -2.22 -30.24
CA GLN A 240 -13.91 -2.88 -29.13
C GLN A 240 -14.59 -1.88 -28.18
N TYR A 241 -14.21 -0.59 -28.22
CA TYR A 241 -14.88 0.48 -27.49
C TYR A 241 -15.93 1.23 -28.31
N LYS A 242 -16.38 0.65 -29.47
CA LYS A 242 -17.47 1.28 -30.22
C LYS A 242 -18.75 1.25 -29.38
N ILE A 243 -19.12 2.39 -28.86
CA ILE A 243 -20.45 2.59 -28.26
C ILE A 243 -21.43 2.62 -29.40
N SER A 244 -22.02 1.45 -29.73
CA SER A 244 -23.13 1.38 -30.70
C SER A 244 -24.38 1.92 -30.01
N LEU A 245 -24.78 3.13 -30.38
CA LEU A 245 -26.05 3.75 -29.94
C LEU A 245 -27.26 3.13 -30.66
N GLY A 246 -27.06 2.33 -31.73
CA GLY A 246 -28.08 1.65 -32.48
C GLY A 246 -28.26 0.20 -32.04
N ARG A 247 -29.49 -0.23 -31.79
CA ARG A 247 -29.87 -1.63 -31.58
C ARG A 247 -30.01 -2.33 -32.96
N ASN A 248 -28.91 -2.51 -33.68
CA ASN A 248 -28.95 -3.41 -34.83
C ASN A 248 -28.96 -4.84 -34.26
N LYS A 249 -30.13 -5.46 -34.31
CA LYS A 249 -30.33 -6.87 -34.00
C LYS A 249 -30.10 -7.67 -35.28
N ARG A 250 -29.38 -8.78 -35.16
CA ARG A 250 -29.23 -9.77 -36.24
C ARG A 250 -29.51 -11.16 -35.68
N LYS A 251 -30.06 -12.02 -36.53
CA LYS A 251 -30.22 -13.45 -36.22
C LYS A 251 -28.89 -14.15 -36.43
N LEU A 252 -28.52 -14.97 -35.48
CA LEU A 252 -27.36 -15.84 -35.52
C LEU A 252 -27.81 -17.27 -35.41
N ALA A 253 -27.50 -18.09 -36.45
CA ALA A 253 -27.80 -19.51 -36.47
C ALA A 253 -26.64 -20.31 -35.84
N LEU A 254 -27.00 -21.29 -35.02
CA LEU A 254 -26.09 -22.19 -34.34
C LEU A 254 -26.15 -23.59 -34.91
N PHE A 255 -24.97 -24.16 -35.11
CA PHE A 255 -24.80 -25.54 -35.53
C PHE A 255 -23.85 -26.30 -34.59
N ASP A 256 -24.06 -27.62 -34.53
CA ASP A 256 -23.06 -28.49 -33.89
C ASP A 256 -21.99 -28.92 -34.93
N MET A 257 -21.00 -29.69 -34.50
CA MET A 257 -19.91 -30.18 -35.36
C MET A 257 -20.40 -31.14 -36.46
N ASN A 258 -21.63 -31.69 -36.37
CA ASN A 258 -22.27 -32.55 -37.37
C ASN A 258 -23.20 -31.74 -38.31
N GLN A 259 -23.09 -30.40 -38.27
CA GLN A 259 -23.91 -29.48 -39.05
C GLN A 259 -25.42 -29.57 -38.72
N GLN A 260 -25.78 -30.08 -37.53
CA GLN A 260 -27.16 -30.09 -37.08
C GLN A 260 -27.52 -28.74 -36.46
N PRO A 261 -28.70 -28.15 -36.81
CA PRO A 261 -29.11 -26.87 -36.25
C PRO A 261 -29.41 -27.02 -34.75
N MET A 262 -28.82 -26.16 -33.95
CA MET A 262 -29.01 -26.09 -32.50
C MET A 262 -30.01 -25.00 -32.09
N GLY A 263 -30.27 -24.03 -32.98
CA GLY A 263 -31.20 -22.92 -32.76
C GLY A 263 -30.76 -21.62 -33.44
N GLU A 264 -31.66 -20.65 -33.40
CA GLU A 264 -31.38 -19.26 -33.81
C GLU A 264 -31.72 -18.33 -32.69
N PHE A 265 -30.93 -17.27 -32.52
CA PHE A 265 -31.21 -16.22 -31.55
C PHE A 265 -30.79 -14.84 -32.07
N GLU A 266 -31.34 -13.78 -31.47
CA GLU A 266 -31.03 -12.42 -31.85
C GLU A 266 -29.82 -11.90 -31.06
N VAL A 267 -28.74 -11.54 -31.75
CA VAL A 267 -27.58 -10.88 -31.17
C VAL A 267 -27.59 -9.37 -31.44
N THR A 268 -27.08 -8.60 -30.51
CA THR A 268 -26.99 -7.14 -30.64
C THR A 268 -25.58 -6.71 -31.02
N SER A 269 -25.45 -5.55 -31.67
CA SER A 269 -24.14 -4.98 -32.04
C SER A 269 -23.32 -4.46 -30.87
N LYS A 270 -23.86 -4.54 -29.64
CA LYS A 270 -23.21 -3.99 -28.44
C LYS A 270 -22.18 -4.93 -27.83
N SER A 271 -22.30 -6.21 -28.05
CA SER A 271 -21.45 -7.21 -27.39
C SER A 271 -20.54 -7.93 -28.38
N ASN A 272 -19.42 -8.43 -27.91
CA ASN A 272 -18.68 -9.45 -28.64
C ASN A 272 -19.51 -10.74 -28.71
N LEU A 273 -19.11 -11.66 -29.57
CA LEU A 273 -19.88 -12.89 -29.77
C LEU A 273 -19.93 -13.78 -28.54
N LEU A 274 -18.87 -13.80 -27.69
CA LEU A 274 -18.85 -14.56 -26.44
C LEU A 274 -19.94 -14.06 -25.48
N ASP A 275 -20.04 -12.74 -25.30
CA ASP A 275 -21.05 -12.12 -24.42
C ASP A 275 -22.47 -12.34 -25.00
N GLY A 276 -22.64 -12.20 -26.34
CA GLY A 276 -23.90 -12.47 -27.00
C GLY A 276 -24.37 -13.93 -26.85
N LEU A 277 -23.46 -14.89 -26.82
CA LEU A 277 -23.75 -16.30 -26.54
C LEU A 277 -24.17 -16.52 -25.09
N ILE A 278 -23.50 -15.87 -24.15
CA ILE A 278 -23.80 -15.94 -22.69
C ILE A 278 -25.20 -15.37 -22.41
N GLU A 279 -25.61 -14.27 -23.07
CA GLU A 279 -26.96 -13.69 -22.94
C GLU A 279 -28.07 -14.68 -23.33
N HIS A 280 -27.72 -15.73 -24.10
CA HIS A 280 -28.62 -16.79 -24.52
C HIS A 280 -28.34 -18.15 -23.90
N ASP A 281 -27.75 -18.17 -22.71
CA ASP A 281 -27.41 -19.39 -21.92
C ASP A 281 -26.43 -20.36 -22.61
N ILE A 282 -25.65 -19.86 -23.57
CA ILE A 282 -24.63 -20.64 -24.28
C ILE A 282 -23.27 -20.27 -23.73
N VAL A 283 -22.78 -21.10 -22.82
CA VAL A 283 -21.51 -20.85 -22.12
C VAL A 283 -20.36 -21.56 -22.84
N LEU A 284 -19.46 -20.79 -23.43
CA LEU A 284 -18.17 -21.28 -23.93
C LEU A 284 -17.11 -21.25 -22.85
N PRO A 285 -16.18 -22.21 -22.83
CA PRO A 285 -15.05 -22.16 -21.91
C PRO A 285 -14.29 -20.83 -22.04
N SER A 286 -14.15 -20.08 -20.96
CA SER A 286 -13.40 -18.82 -20.95
C SER A 286 -12.94 -18.50 -19.54
N ILE A 287 -11.63 -18.36 -19.32
CA ILE A 287 -11.04 -18.00 -18.01
C ILE A 287 -10.34 -16.64 -18.03
N CYS A 288 -10.32 -15.96 -19.18
CA CYS A 288 -9.66 -14.66 -19.32
C CYS A 288 -10.62 -13.47 -19.44
N GLY A 289 -11.95 -13.69 -19.24
CA GLY A 289 -12.95 -12.63 -19.32
C GLY A 289 -13.04 -11.94 -20.70
N GLY A 290 -12.77 -12.67 -21.79
CA GLY A 290 -12.88 -12.13 -23.15
C GLY A 290 -11.60 -11.46 -23.70
N GLY A 291 -10.49 -11.44 -22.93
CA GLY A 291 -9.24 -10.80 -23.34
C GLY A 291 -8.42 -11.49 -24.43
N GLY A 292 -8.87 -12.63 -24.98
CA GLY A 292 -8.18 -13.39 -26.04
C GLY A 292 -6.90 -14.11 -25.59
N VAL A 293 -6.61 -14.17 -24.27
CA VAL A 293 -5.35 -14.69 -23.73
C VAL A 293 -5.39 -16.20 -23.49
N CYS A 294 -6.56 -16.77 -23.18
CA CYS A 294 -6.66 -18.19 -22.82
C CYS A 294 -6.91 -19.13 -24.00
N GLY A 295 -7.40 -18.65 -25.14
CA GLY A 295 -7.66 -19.44 -26.33
C GLY A 295 -8.77 -20.48 -26.19
N LEU A 296 -9.63 -20.40 -25.15
CA LEU A 296 -10.59 -21.46 -24.84
C LEU A 296 -11.96 -21.29 -25.56
N CYS A 297 -12.38 -20.05 -25.87
CA CYS A 297 -13.68 -19.74 -26.47
C CYS A 297 -13.68 -20.02 -27.99
N LYS A 298 -13.31 -21.24 -28.36
CA LYS A 298 -13.16 -21.67 -29.76
C LYS A 298 -14.51 -21.91 -30.43
N ILE A 299 -14.67 -21.38 -31.63
CA ILE A 299 -15.82 -21.58 -32.51
C ILE A 299 -15.35 -21.70 -33.96
N LEU A 300 -16.22 -22.15 -34.82
CA LEU A 300 -15.96 -22.24 -36.26
C LEU A 300 -16.91 -21.30 -36.99
N PHE A 301 -16.38 -20.44 -37.84
CA PHE A 301 -17.15 -19.53 -38.71
C PHE A 301 -17.37 -20.12 -40.10
N ASP A 302 -18.51 -19.86 -40.68
CA ASP A 302 -18.86 -20.23 -42.05
C ASP A 302 -18.24 -19.29 -43.10
N LYS A 303 -17.93 -18.05 -42.68
CA LYS A 303 -17.36 -17.01 -43.55
C LYS A 303 -15.91 -16.66 -43.13
N LYS A 304 -15.11 -16.29 -44.12
CA LYS A 304 -13.77 -15.74 -43.88
C LYS A 304 -13.87 -14.39 -43.19
N THR A 305 -13.45 -14.34 -41.97
CA THR A 305 -13.34 -13.12 -41.16
C THR A 305 -11.88 -12.75 -40.96
N LYS A 306 -11.64 -11.48 -40.59
CA LYS A 306 -10.28 -10.99 -40.29
C LYS A 306 -9.73 -11.75 -39.08
N VAL A 307 -8.54 -12.33 -39.25
CA VAL A 307 -7.83 -13.01 -38.15
C VAL A 307 -7.25 -11.97 -37.21
N THR A 308 -7.44 -12.19 -35.92
CA THR A 308 -6.87 -11.30 -34.86
C THR A 308 -5.52 -11.80 -34.40
N SER A 309 -4.75 -10.92 -33.75
CA SER A 309 -3.45 -11.28 -33.16
C SER A 309 -3.54 -12.37 -32.10
N ALA A 310 -4.62 -12.40 -31.33
CA ALA A 310 -4.87 -13.43 -30.34
C ALA A 310 -5.08 -14.81 -31.01
N GLU A 311 -5.75 -14.85 -32.12
CA GLU A 311 -6.05 -16.08 -32.86
C GLU A 311 -4.80 -16.69 -33.49
N GLN A 312 -3.89 -15.87 -34.00
CA GLN A 312 -2.61 -16.33 -34.55
C GLN A 312 -1.70 -17.01 -33.51
N VAL A 313 -1.89 -16.71 -32.23
CA VAL A 313 -1.17 -17.36 -31.15
C VAL A 313 -1.78 -18.71 -30.75
N HIS A 314 -3.09 -18.85 -30.91
CA HIS A 314 -3.84 -20.01 -30.39
C HIS A 314 -4.22 -21.05 -31.45
N PHE A 315 -4.13 -20.69 -32.74
CA PHE A 315 -4.50 -21.56 -33.84
C PHE A 315 -3.36 -21.71 -34.85
N THR A 316 -3.28 -22.89 -35.47
CA THR A 316 -2.39 -23.09 -36.62
C THR A 316 -2.97 -22.42 -37.89
N ASP A 317 -2.09 -22.21 -38.89
CA ASP A 317 -2.54 -21.62 -40.18
C ASP A 317 -3.65 -22.45 -40.81
N GLU A 318 -3.61 -23.79 -40.69
CA GLU A 318 -4.66 -24.70 -41.20
C GLU A 318 -5.99 -24.48 -40.46
N GLN A 319 -5.95 -24.36 -39.16
CA GLN A 319 -7.15 -24.07 -38.34
C GLN A 319 -7.76 -22.71 -38.68
N LEU A 320 -6.93 -21.69 -38.86
CA LEU A 320 -7.39 -20.36 -39.28
C LEU A 320 -8.01 -20.37 -40.65
N GLN A 321 -7.47 -21.17 -41.58
CA GLN A 321 -8.04 -21.36 -42.93
C GLN A 321 -9.37 -22.14 -42.90
N GLN A 322 -9.53 -23.09 -41.97
CA GLN A 322 -10.76 -23.83 -41.73
C GLN A 322 -11.86 -22.97 -41.07
N GLY A 323 -11.55 -21.74 -40.61
CA GLY A 323 -12.50 -20.84 -40.00
C GLY A 323 -12.55 -20.87 -38.49
N TYR A 324 -11.59 -21.54 -37.80
CA TYR A 324 -11.50 -21.47 -36.34
C TYR A 324 -11.20 -20.04 -35.85
N ARG A 325 -12.00 -19.58 -34.89
CA ARG A 325 -11.91 -18.23 -34.30
C ARG A 325 -12.16 -18.28 -32.80
N LEU A 326 -11.83 -17.17 -32.13
CA LEU A 326 -12.14 -16.96 -30.74
C LEU A 326 -13.39 -16.06 -30.60
N ALA A 327 -14.47 -16.56 -30.02
CA ALA A 327 -15.75 -15.85 -29.89
C ALA A 327 -15.59 -14.46 -29.20
N CYS A 328 -14.65 -14.31 -28.27
CA CYS A 328 -14.41 -13.05 -27.59
C CYS A 328 -13.74 -11.98 -28.46
N GLN A 329 -13.22 -12.33 -29.62
CA GLN A 329 -12.46 -11.41 -30.49
C GLN A 329 -13.27 -10.88 -31.68
N HIS A 330 -14.51 -11.32 -31.84
CA HIS A 330 -15.39 -10.94 -32.96
C HIS A 330 -16.70 -10.34 -32.47
N ASN A 331 -17.25 -9.42 -33.28
CA ASN A 331 -18.57 -8.85 -33.00
C ASN A 331 -19.67 -9.81 -33.41
N ALA A 332 -20.69 -9.98 -32.59
CA ALA A 332 -21.81 -10.89 -32.83
C ALA A 332 -22.61 -10.56 -34.11
N THR A 333 -22.63 -9.32 -34.58
CA THR A 333 -23.39 -8.89 -35.78
C THR A 333 -22.62 -9.02 -37.09
N GLU A 334 -21.35 -9.40 -37.06
CA GLU A 334 -20.54 -9.60 -38.28
C GLU A 334 -20.76 -10.97 -38.91
N ILE A 335 -21.45 -11.87 -38.20
CA ILE A 335 -21.56 -13.30 -38.51
C ILE A 335 -23.03 -13.71 -38.49
N GLU A 336 -23.41 -14.59 -39.41
CA GLU A 336 -24.77 -15.11 -39.54
C GLU A 336 -24.91 -16.55 -39.05
N GLN A 337 -23.81 -17.31 -39.11
CA GLN A 337 -23.77 -18.71 -38.69
C GLN A 337 -22.48 -19.03 -37.96
N ILE A 338 -22.58 -19.85 -36.94
CA ILE A 338 -21.42 -20.38 -36.21
C ILE A 338 -21.62 -21.85 -35.87
N THR A 339 -20.53 -22.60 -35.86
CA THR A 339 -20.50 -23.96 -35.34
C THR A 339 -19.79 -24.01 -34.00
N LEU A 340 -20.45 -24.57 -33.00
CA LEU A 340 -19.91 -24.70 -31.63
C LEU A 340 -18.95 -25.90 -31.59
N VAL A 341 -17.69 -25.63 -31.19
CA VAL A 341 -16.65 -26.65 -31.09
C VAL A 341 -16.69 -27.27 -29.70
N GLY A 342 -16.92 -28.59 -29.61
CA GLY A 342 -16.84 -29.34 -28.36
C GLY A 342 -18.08 -29.30 -27.46
N LEU A 343 -19.18 -28.67 -27.87
CA LEU A 343 -20.47 -28.76 -27.18
C LEU A 343 -21.34 -29.82 -27.85
N THR A 344 -21.48 -31.00 -27.23
CA THR A 344 -22.54 -31.95 -27.51
C THR A 344 -23.80 -31.54 -26.76
N LYS A 345 -24.98 -31.67 -27.38
CA LYS A 345 -26.27 -31.48 -26.71
C LYS A 345 -26.33 -32.39 -25.47
N GLY A 346 -26.03 -31.85 -24.32
CA GLY A 346 -25.97 -32.65 -23.11
C GLY A 346 -26.14 -31.84 -21.83
N LYS A 347 -27.40 -31.85 -21.33
CA LYS A 347 -27.82 -31.50 -19.95
C LYS A 347 -27.86 -30.03 -19.60
N LYS A 348 -29.08 -29.48 -19.55
CA LYS A 348 -29.45 -28.43 -18.62
C LYS A 348 -28.96 -28.83 -17.23
N HIS A 349 -27.94 -28.19 -16.71
CA HIS A 349 -27.70 -28.18 -15.29
C HIS A 349 -28.66 -27.19 -14.65
N SER A 350 -29.77 -27.71 -14.13
CA SER A 350 -30.53 -27.02 -13.08
C SER A 350 -29.62 -26.94 -11.83
N CYS A 351 -29.27 -25.72 -11.46
CA CYS A 351 -28.91 -25.41 -10.08
C CYS A 351 -30.16 -25.02 -9.30
#